data_2f6e5bde8cac22441bbdc9242603894c
#
_entry.id   2f6e5bde8cac22441bbdc9242603894c
#
_cell.length_a   1.000
_cell.length_b   1.000
_cell.length_c   1.000
_cell.angle_alpha   90.00
_cell.angle_beta   90.00
_cell.angle_gamma   90.00
#
_symmetry.space_group_name_H-M   'P 1'
#
loop_
_entity.id
_entity.type
_entity.pdbx_description
1 polymer ?
#
loop_
_entity_poly.entity_id
_entity_poly.type
_entity_poly.pdbx_seq_one_letter_code
_entity_poly.pdbx_strand_id
1 'polypeptide(L)' 'MNNHNNSAKVNIRVEAIVEEALPGASFRLKTRDGKEVLGHLSGKMRMHYIKILPGDRVLVEVTPYDEKRGRIVRRL' A
#
# COMPACT_ATOMS: atom_id res chain seq x y z
N MET A 1 -17.06 -24.14 -1.28
CA MET A 1 -16.77 -23.56 -1.50
C MET A 1 -16.59 -22.82 -1.47
N ASN A 2 -16.14 -22.72 -1.44
CA ASN A 2 -15.83 -21.92 -1.46
C ASN A 2 -15.41 -21.28 -1.87
N ASN A 3 -15.16 -21.16 -2.15
CA ASN A 3 -14.59 -20.42 -2.56
C ASN A 3 -14.73 -19.62 -2.98
N HIS A 4 -15.00 -19.48 -3.18
CA HIS A 4 -15.08 -18.49 -3.46
C HIS A 4 -14.81 -17.37 -3.12
N ASN A 5 -14.96 -17.25 -3.08
CA ASN A 5 -14.63 -16.11 -2.43
C ASN A 5 -13.35 -15.61 -2.64
N ASN A 6 -12.63 -16.31 -3.13
CA ASN A 6 -11.30 -15.96 -3.39
C ASN A 6 -11.16 -14.96 -4.46
N SER A 7 -12.03 -14.96 -5.42
CA SER A 7 -11.94 -13.98 -6.48
C SER A 7 -12.11 -12.58 -5.93
N ALA A 8 -12.86 -12.43 -4.89
CA ALA A 8 -13.03 -11.13 -4.28
C ALA A 8 -11.78 -10.65 -3.59
N LYS A 9 -10.81 -11.53 -3.46
CA LYS A 9 -9.59 -11.19 -2.76
C LYS A 9 -8.40 -11.05 -3.67
N VAL A 10 -8.66 -10.83 -4.93
CA VAL A 10 -7.57 -10.63 -5.86
C VAL A 10 -7.02 -9.23 -5.63
N ASN A 11 -5.99 -9.16 -4.83
CA ASN A 11 -5.29 -7.92 -4.59
C ASN A 11 -3.98 -7.95 -5.33
N ILE A 12 -3.58 -6.80 -5.81
CA ILE A 12 -2.36 -6.65 -6.57
C ILE A 12 -1.35 -5.98 -5.68
N ARG A 13 -0.14 -6.50 -5.64
CA ARG A 13 0.95 -5.88 -4.89
C ARG A 13 1.90 -5.22 -5.86
N VAL A 14 2.18 -3.95 -5.61
CA VAL A 14 3.06 -3.18 -6.46
C VAL A 14 4.08 -2.45 -5.60
N GLU A 15 5.24 -2.19 -6.18
CA GLU A 15 6.25 -1.39 -5.51
C GLU A 15 5.97 0.08 -5.74
N ALA A 16 6.25 0.87 -4.73
CA ALA A 16 6.09 2.31 -4.83
C ALA A 16 7.14 2.99 -3.98
N ILE A 17 7.37 4.27 -4.28
CA ILE A 17 8.28 5.12 -3.53
C ILE A 17 7.43 6.07 -2.71
N VAL A 18 7.79 6.24 -1.45
CA VAL A 18 7.12 7.18 -0.57
C VAL A 18 7.55 8.57 -0.95
N GLU A 19 6.60 9.42 -1.30
CA GLU A 19 6.89 10.81 -1.67
C GLU A 19 6.68 11.76 -0.52
N GLU A 20 5.65 11.51 0.28
CA GLU A 20 5.30 12.45 1.34
C GLU A 20 4.53 11.72 2.43
N ALA A 21 4.82 12.07 3.67
CA ALA A 21 4.04 11.60 4.80
C ALA A 21 2.86 12.55 5.00
N LEU A 22 1.68 11.99 5.15
CA LEU A 22 0.45 12.73 5.31
C LEU A 22 -0.11 12.47 6.71
N PRO A 23 -1.07 13.28 7.17
CA PRO A 23 -1.69 13.04 8.47
C PRO A 23 -2.38 11.67 8.51
N GLY A 24 -2.49 11.11 9.71
CA GLY A 24 -3.26 9.90 9.91
C GLY A 24 -2.60 8.63 9.43
N ALA A 25 -1.28 8.56 9.51
CA ALA A 25 -0.53 7.37 9.08
C ALA A 25 -0.79 7.04 7.61
N SER A 26 -0.94 8.07 6.80
CA SER A 26 -1.13 7.94 5.37
C SER A 26 0.11 8.49 4.66
N PHE A 27 0.28 8.06 3.41
CA PHE A 27 1.44 8.46 2.62
C PHE A 27 1.04 8.64 1.18
N ARG A 28 1.65 9.63 0.55
CA ARG A 28 1.52 9.75 -0.89
C ARG A 28 2.66 8.97 -1.51
N LEU A 29 2.30 8.03 -2.38
CA LEU A 29 3.23 7.10 -2.99
C LEU A 29 3.20 7.26 -4.49
N LYS A 30 4.30 6.87 -5.14
CA LYS A 30 4.35 6.85 -6.59
C LYS A 30 4.85 5.48 -7.03
N THR A 31 4.09 4.84 -7.89
CA THR A 31 4.47 3.54 -8.44
C THR A 31 5.51 3.70 -9.54
N ARG A 32 6.05 2.56 -9.99
CA ARG A 32 7.09 2.58 -11.02
C ARG A 32 6.60 3.19 -12.32
N ASP A 33 5.34 3.00 -12.65
CA ASP A 33 4.78 3.55 -13.88
C ASP A 33 4.25 4.97 -13.69
N GLY A 34 4.57 5.60 -12.55
CA GLY A 34 4.28 6.99 -12.35
C GLY A 34 2.92 7.32 -11.80
N LYS A 35 2.16 6.32 -11.37
CA LYS A 35 0.84 6.56 -10.79
C LYS A 35 0.95 6.95 -9.33
N GLU A 36 0.10 7.86 -8.92
CA GLU A 36 0.02 8.23 -7.51
C GLU A 36 -0.95 7.31 -6.78
N VAL A 37 -0.54 6.92 -5.57
CA VAL A 37 -1.36 6.06 -4.73
C VAL A 37 -1.35 6.65 -3.33
N LEU A 38 -2.52 6.74 -2.72
CA LEU A 38 -2.63 7.09 -1.31
C LEU A 38 -2.51 5.80 -0.50
N GLY A 39 -1.45 5.69 0.28
CA GLY A 39 -1.18 4.48 1.04
C GLY A 39 -1.42 4.65 2.52
N HIS A 40 -1.99 3.63 3.13
CA HIS A 40 -2.16 3.57 4.57
C HIS A 40 -1.36 2.40 5.10
N LEU A 41 -0.82 2.53 6.29
CA LEU A 41 -0.11 1.42 6.92
C LEU A 41 -1.09 0.29 7.22
N SER A 42 -0.67 -0.94 6.97
CA SER A 42 -1.44 -2.10 7.41
C SER A 42 -1.45 -2.15 8.93
N GLY A 43 -2.40 -2.88 9.47
CA GLY A 43 -2.47 -3.03 10.92
C GLY A 43 -1.21 -3.64 11.49
N LYS A 44 -0.63 -4.58 10.77
CA LYS A 44 0.59 -5.23 11.21
C LYS A 44 1.75 -4.23 11.29
N MET A 45 1.87 -3.37 10.32
CA MET A 45 2.95 -2.38 10.33
C MET A 45 2.75 -1.36 11.43
N ARG A 46 1.52 -1.00 11.73
CA ARG A 46 1.25 -0.12 12.87
C ARG A 46 1.63 -0.77 14.18
N MET A 47 1.29 -2.04 14.33
CA MET A 47 1.59 -2.77 15.55
C MET A 47 3.09 -2.85 15.82
N HIS A 48 3.86 -2.96 14.78
CA HIS A 48 5.30 -3.10 14.91
C HIS A 48 6.03 -1.76 14.82
N TYR A 49 5.31 -0.66 14.76
CA TYR A 49 5.89 0.68 14.73
C TYR A 49 6.92 0.85 13.63
N ILE A 50 6.68 0.25 12.48
CA ILE A 50 7.59 0.35 11.37
C ILE A 50 7.54 1.77 10.83
N LYS A 51 8.69 2.42 10.82
CA LYS A 51 8.78 3.81 10.40
C LYS A 51 8.97 3.89 8.89
N ILE A 52 8.14 4.71 8.26
CA ILE A 52 8.18 4.93 6.81
C ILE A 52 8.55 6.39 6.58
N LEU A 53 9.53 6.62 5.72
CA LEU A 53 10.04 7.96 5.44
C LEU A 53 10.00 8.22 3.94
N PRO A 54 9.91 9.49 3.54
CA PRO A 54 10.03 9.83 2.12
C PRO A 54 11.31 9.25 1.54
N GLY A 55 11.20 8.69 0.35
CA GLY A 55 12.31 8.02 -0.31
C GLY A 55 12.33 6.52 -0.09
N ASP A 56 11.63 6.02 0.89
CA ASP A 56 11.58 4.58 1.13
C ASP A 56 10.81 3.88 0.03
N ARG A 57 11.24 2.65 -0.28
CA ARG A 57 10.47 1.78 -1.16
C ARG A 57 9.58 0.91 -0.32
N VAL A 58 8.35 0.74 -0.76
CA VAL A 58 7.36 -0.03 -0.03
C VAL A 58 6.61 -0.92 -0.98
N LEU A 59 6.05 -1.99 -0.44
CA LEU A 59 5.14 -2.85 -1.17
C LEU A 59 3.73 -2.46 -0.78
N VAL A 60 2.91 -2.17 -1.78
CA VAL A 60 1.56 -1.67 -1.57
C VAL A 60 0.57 -2.65 -2.17
N GLU A 61 -0.45 -2.94 -1.42
CA GLU A 61 -1.52 -3.82 -1.88
C GLU A 61 -2.70 -2.96 -2.33
N VAL A 62 -3.09 -3.09 -3.59
CA VAL A 62 -4.22 -2.38 -4.17
C VAL A 62 -5.18 -3.39 -4.76
N THR A 63 -6.40 -2.96 -5.04
CA THR A 63 -7.37 -3.81 -5.71
C THR A 63 -7.57 -3.33 -7.13
N PRO A 64 -8.05 -4.20 -8.03
CA PRO A 64 -8.36 -3.76 -9.39
C PRO A 64 -9.46 -2.70 -9.44
N TYR A 65 -10.24 -2.60 -8.37
CA TYR A 65 -11.37 -1.68 -8.34
C TYR A 65 -10.96 -0.30 -7.84
N ASP A 66 -9.81 -0.18 -7.18
CA ASP A 66 -9.37 1.11 -6.67
C ASP A 66 -7.85 1.10 -6.61
N GLU A 67 -7.23 1.51 -7.70
CA GLU A 67 -5.77 1.55 -7.78
C GLU A 67 -5.19 2.84 -7.21
N LYS A 68 -6.04 3.76 -6.79
CA LYS A 68 -5.57 5.04 -6.25
C LYS A 68 -5.34 5.00 -4.76
N ARG A 69 -5.82 3.96 -4.09
CA ARG A 69 -5.61 3.76 -2.67
C ARG A 69 -5.07 2.37 -2.43
N GLY A 70 -4.20 2.26 -1.45
CA GLY A 70 -3.64 0.97 -1.15
C GLY A 70 -3.21 0.88 0.29
N ARG A 71 -2.81 -0.31 0.65
CA ARG A 71 -2.32 -0.59 1.98
C ARG A 71 -0.85 -0.95 1.89
N ILE A 72 -0.03 -0.24 2.63
CA ILE A 72 1.40 -0.53 2.69
C ILE A 72 1.56 -1.77 3.56
N VAL A 73 2.08 -2.85 2.97
CA VAL A 73 2.19 -4.11 3.68
C VAL A 73 3.63 -4.45 4.05
N ARG A 74 4.61 -3.75 3.46
CA ARG A 74 6.00 -4.05 3.75
C ARG A 74 6.88 -2.87 3.34
N ARG A 75 7.91 -2.61 4.11
CA ARG A 75 8.98 -1.70 3.69
C ARG A 75 10.08 -2.54 3.05
N LEU A 76 10.50 -2.16 1.87
CA LEU A 76 11.49 -2.92 1.11
C LEU A 76 12.91 -2.48 1.39
#